data_bd479b66b7b65aed7c199cfcb471cf9b
#
_entry.id   bd479b66b7b65aed7c199cfcb471cf9b
#
_cell.length_a   1.000
_cell.length_b   1.000
_cell.length_c   1.000
_cell.angle_alpha   90.00
_cell.angle_beta   90.00
_cell.angle_gamma   90.00
#
_symmetry.space_group_name_H-M   'P 1'
#
loop_
_entity.id
_entity.type
_entity.pdbx_description
1 polymer ?
#
loop_
_entity_poly.entity_id
_entity_poly.type
_entity_poly.pdbx_seq_one_letter_code
_entity_poly.pdbx_strand_id
1 'polypeptide(L)'
;MVSRLIKTVIKRNKEIPVVIDTISDILTRIRNANMVKHQIVQIPMTKMSKAIATILKQEGFIENFEIYNEESNSYILISLKYKGQLREPVISKLERISKPGLRVYANSKNLPKVLDDLGIAIISTSKGVMTNIKAQELGIGGEILCYIW
;
A
#
# COMPACT_ATOMS: atom_id res chain seq x y z
N MET A 1 3.45 1.75 24.96
CA MET A 1 3.07 2.90 24.12
C MET A 1 2.38 2.50 22.84
N VAL A 2 2.96 1.61 22.07
CA VAL A 2 2.38 1.13 20.82
C VAL A 2 1.02 0.45 21.03
N SER A 3 0.84 -0.32 22.11
CA SER A 3 -0.41 -1.01 22.42
C SER A 3 -1.61 -0.08 22.70
N ARG A 4 -1.37 1.11 23.25
CA ARG A 4 -2.42 2.11 23.49
C ARG A 4 -2.89 2.77 22.21
N LEU A 5 -1.96 3.13 21.32
CA LEU A 5 -2.25 3.68 20.00
C LEU A 5 -3.02 2.68 19.15
N ILE A 6 -2.59 1.42 19.16
CA ILE A 6 -3.24 0.31 18.45
C ILE A 6 -4.69 0.15 18.92
N LYS A 7 -4.92 0.08 20.22
CA LYS A 7 -6.28 -0.03 20.81
C LYS A 7 -7.17 1.16 20.46
N THR A 8 -6.60 2.36 20.42
CA THR A 8 -7.35 3.58 20.06
C THR A 8 -7.74 3.59 18.60
N VAL A 9 -6.83 3.19 17.71
CA VAL A 9 -7.09 3.08 16.26
C VAL A 9 -8.18 2.04 16.00
N ILE A 10 -8.10 0.87 16.63
CA ILE A 10 -9.08 -0.21 16.48
C ILE A 10 -10.47 0.21 16.97
N LYS A 11 -10.56 0.94 18.09
CA LYS A 11 -11.85 1.45 18.59
C LYS A 11 -12.53 2.43 17.65
N ARG A 12 -11.75 3.24 16.91
CA ARG A 12 -12.30 4.24 15.98
C ARG A 12 -12.82 3.63 14.68
N ASN A 13 -12.30 2.47 14.29
CA ASN A 13 -12.57 1.85 12.99
C ASN A 13 -13.35 0.54 13.10
N LYS A 14 -14.29 0.44 14.04
CA LYS A 14 -15.06 -0.80 14.27
C LYS A 14 -15.92 -1.24 13.08
N GLU A 15 -16.29 -0.32 12.20
CA GLU A 15 -17.07 -0.62 11.01
C GLU A 15 -16.19 -0.48 9.76
N ILE A 16 -15.75 -1.61 9.22
CA ILE A 16 -15.08 -1.62 7.93
C ILE A 16 -16.15 -1.79 6.86
N PRO A 17 -16.38 -0.78 6.00
CA PRO A 17 -17.37 -0.91 4.95
C PRO A 17 -16.94 -2.01 3.96
N VAL A 18 -17.93 -2.67 3.35
CA VAL A 18 -17.67 -3.62 2.25
C VAL A 18 -17.07 -2.83 1.10
N VAL A 19 -15.83 -3.17 0.70
CA VAL A 19 -15.10 -2.46 -0.34
C VAL A 19 -15.00 -3.33 -1.58
N ILE A 20 -15.45 -2.81 -2.72
CA ILE A 20 -15.40 -3.51 -4.01
C ILE A 20 -13.97 -3.49 -4.58
N ASP A 21 -13.23 -2.40 -4.40
CA ASP A 21 -11.83 -2.28 -4.80
C ASP A 21 -10.92 -2.14 -3.57
N THR A 22 -10.34 -3.27 -3.17
CA THR A 22 -9.45 -3.36 -2.02
C THR A 22 -8.23 -2.45 -2.16
N ILE A 23 -7.68 -2.35 -3.37
CA ILE A 23 -6.48 -1.54 -3.62
C ILE A 23 -6.79 -0.05 -3.48
N SER A 24 -7.88 0.41 -4.07
CA SER A 24 -8.32 1.81 -3.92
C SER A 24 -8.59 2.17 -2.47
N ASP A 25 -9.17 1.25 -1.70
CA ASP A 25 -9.40 1.46 -0.27
C ASP A 25 -8.08 1.64 0.49
N ILE A 26 -7.11 0.78 0.25
CA ILE A 26 -5.79 0.87 0.88
C ILE A 26 -5.12 2.21 0.56
N LEU A 27 -5.09 2.58 -0.71
CA LEU A 27 -4.48 3.84 -1.15
C LEU A 27 -5.17 5.06 -0.54
N THR A 28 -6.50 5.05 -0.49
CA THR A 28 -7.30 6.13 0.10
C THR A 28 -7.05 6.25 1.59
N ARG A 29 -7.00 5.14 2.33
CA ARG A 29 -6.72 5.14 3.77
C ARG A 29 -5.34 5.69 4.08
N ILE A 30 -4.32 5.29 3.33
CA ILE A 30 -2.96 5.82 3.49
C ILE A 30 -2.91 7.31 3.13
N ARG A 31 -3.54 7.71 2.03
CA ARG A 31 -3.59 9.12 1.60
C ARG A 31 -4.25 10.01 2.66
N ASN A 32 -5.40 9.60 3.18
CA ASN A 32 -6.12 10.34 4.21
C ASN A 32 -5.32 10.43 5.51
N ALA A 33 -4.67 9.34 5.92
CA ALA A 33 -3.83 9.33 7.12
C ALA A 33 -2.62 10.25 6.97
N ASN A 34 -2.00 10.30 5.80
CA ASN A 34 -0.90 11.22 5.51
C ASN A 34 -1.33 12.69 5.56
N MET A 35 -2.53 13.01 5.06
CA MET A 35 -3.05 14.38 5.07
C MET A 35 -3.19 14.94 6.48
N VAL A 36 -3.64 14.11 7.43
CA VAL A 36 -3.81 14.51 8.83
C VAL A 36 -2.63 14.10 9.71
N LYS A 37 -1.57 13.57 9.09
CA LYS A 37 -0.33 13.17 9.74
C LYS A 37 -0.54 12.14 10.86
N HIS A 38 -1.44 11.18 10.66
CA HIS A 38 -1.60 10.05 11.55
C HIS A 38 -0.36 9.16 11.52
N GLN A 39 0.00 8.60 12.65
CA GLN A 39 1.16 7.72 12.76
C GLN A 39 0.85 6.30 12.31
N ILE A 40 -0.36 5.82 12.57
CA ILE A 40 -0.80 4.46 12.27
C ILE A 40 -2.08 4.50 11.46
N VAL A 41 -2.13 3.67 10.42
CA VAL A 41 -3.33 3.43 9.62
C VAL A 41 -3.71 1.95 9.68
N GLN A 42 -5.01 1.68 9.82
CA GLN A 42 -5.56 0.34 9.86
C GLN A 42 -6.20 0.00 8.50
N ILE A 43 -5.85 -1.16 7.97
CA ILE A 43 -6.44 -1.69 6.75
C ILE A 43 -6.90 -3.13 6.98
N PRO A 44 -7.95 -3.60 6.26
CA PRO A 44 -8.36 -5.00 6.33
C PRO A 44 -7.23 -5.92 5.84
N MET A 45 -7.06 -7.06 6.52
CA MET A 45 -6.08 -8.06 6.13
C MET A 45 -6.59 -8.88 4.95
N THR A 46 -5.89 -8.81 3.83
CA THR A 46 -6.08 -9.67 2.65
C THR A 46 -4.71 -10.07 2.13
N LYS A 47 -4.67 -11.04 1.21
CA LYS A 47 -3.40 -11.37 0.52
C LYS A 47 -2.82 -10.15 -0.20
N MET A 48 -3.69 -9.38 -0.85
CA MET A 48 -3.30 -8.17 -1.58
C MET A 48 -2.77 -7.09 -0.64
N SER A 49 -3.47 -6.81 0.46
CA SER A 49 -3.05 -5.78 1.41
C SER A 49 -1.72 -6.15 2.08
N LYS A 50 -1.52 -7.41 2.42
CA LYS A 50 -0.25 -7.90 2.97
C LYS A 50 0.90 -7.76 1.97
N ALA A 51 0.65 -8.11 0.70
CA ALA A 51 1.64 -7.98 -0.36
C ALA A 51 2.06 -6.52 -0.58
N ILE A 52 1.09 -5.60 -0.63
CA ILE A 52 1.34 -4.17 -0.78
C ILE A 52 2.10 -3.62 0.43
N ALA A 53 1.70 -3.96 1.65
CA ALA A 53 2.39 -3.52 2.86
C ALA A 53 3.84 -4.02 2.90
N THR A 54 4.09 -5.26 2.49
CA THR A 54 5.44 -5.83 2.40
C THR A 54 6.30 -5.04 1.42
N ILE A 55 5.77 -4.72 0.24
CA ILE A 55 6.47 -3.93 -0.77
C ILE A 55 6.78 -2.53 -0.25
N LEU A 56 5.81 -1.85 0.36
CA LEU A 56 5.99 -0.51 0.90
C LEU A 56 7.08 -0.47 1.97
N LYS A 57 7.15 -1.50 2.81
CA LYS A 57 8.20 -1.63 3.81
C LYS A 57 9.57 -1.86 3.18
N GLN A 58 9.66 -2.78 2.23
CA GLN A 58 10.92 -3.10 1.55
C GLN A 58 11.49 -1.91 0.78
N GLU A 59 10.63 -1.12 0.16
CA GLU A 59 11.01 0.07 -0.60
C GLU A 59 11.23 1.32 0.27
N GLY A 60 10.99 1.22 1.58
CA GLY A 60 11.25 2.31 2.51
C GLY A 60 10.17 3.39 2.55
N PHE A 61 8.97 3.13 2.03
CA PHE A 61 7.85 4.08 2.05
C PHE A 61 7.12 4.13 3.39
N ILE A 62 7.19 3.05 4.16
CA ILE A 62 6.60 2.97 5.50
C ILE A 62 7.65 2.49 6.50
N GLU A 63 7.45 2.80 7.79
CA GLU A 63 8.35 2.35 8.85
C GLU A 63 8.22 0.83 9.06
N ASN A 64 7.00 0.36 9.26
CA ASN A 64 6.72 -1.05 9.55
C ASN A 64 5.24 -1.33 9.38
N PHE A 65 4.87 -2.59 9.44
CA PHE A 65 3.47 -3.01 9.57
C PHE A 65 3.38 -4.22 10.48
N GLU A 66 2.23 -4.40 11.13
CA GLU A 66 1.94 -5.55 11.99
C GLU A 66 0.56 -6.10 11.62
N ILE A 67 0.43 -7.43 11.71
CA ILE A 67 -0.85 -8.11 11.55
C ILE A 67 -1.48 -8.24 12.94
N TYR A 68 -2.70 -7.74 13.08
CA TYR A 68 -3.46 -7.82 14.32
C TYR A 68 -4.69 -8.69 14.09
N ASN A 69 -4.85 -9.72 14.92
CA ASN A 69 -5.98 -10.62 14.87
C ASN A 69 -6.92 -10.31 16.03
N GLU A 70 -8.18 -10.03 15.71
CA GLU A 70 -9.26 -9.87 16.66
C GLU A 70 -10.32 -10.95 16.35
N GLU A 71 -10.96 -11.51 17.36
CA GLU A 71 -11.86 -12.68 17.36
C GLU A 71 -12.37 -13.20 16.00
N SER A 72 -12.92 -12.35 15.15
CA SER A 72 -13.44 -12.72 13.83
C SER A 72 -12.79 -11.99 12.66
N ASN A 73 -11.93 -11.00 12.91
CA ASN A 73 -11.34 -10.16 11.88
C ASN A 73 -9.85 -10.00 12.07
N SER A 74 -9.14 -9.89 10.95
CA SER A 74 -7.71 -9.59 10.94
C SER A 74 -7.46 -8.26 10.24
N TYR A 75 -6.54 -7.49 10.78
CA TYR A 75 -6.16 -6.16 10.26
C TYR A 75 -4.67 -6.07 10.09
N ILE A 76 -4.26 -5.18 9.20
CA ILE A 76 -2.87 -4.75 9.09
C ILE A 76 -2.79 -3.32 9.63
N LEU A 77 -1.86 -3.11 10.55
CA LEU A 77 -1.56 -1.80 11.13
C LEU A 77 -0.27 -1.31 10.50
N ILE A 78 -0.36 -0.26 9.70
CA ILE A 78 0.78 0.31 8.99
C ILE A 78 1.27 1.52 9.76
N SER A 79 2.56 1.52 10.14
CA SER A 79 3.23 2.67 10.73
C SER A 79 3.77 3.55 9.61
N LEU A 80 3.16 4.71 9.41
CA LEU A 80 3.53 5.65 8.36
C LEU A 80 4.86 6.32 8.66
N LYS A 81 5.55 6.73 7.61
CA LYS A 81 6.87 7.33 7.69
C LYS A 81 6.80 8.80 7.31
N TYR A 82 7.40 9.63 8.15
CA TYR A 82 7.49 11.08 7.96
C TYR A 82 8.95 11.52 8.02
N LYS A 83 9.28 12.63 7.39
CA LYS A 83 10.62 13.19 7.36
C LYS A 83 10.63 14.66 7.78
N GLY A 84 11.73 15.08 8.41
CA GLY A 84 11.96 16.46 8.82
C GLY A 84 11.15 16.91 10.03
N GLN A 85 11.39 18.15 10.47
CA GLN A 85 10.72 18.74 11.62
C GLN A 85 9.25 19.02 11.35
N LEU A 86 8.88 19.30 10.10
CA LEU A 86 7.50 19.56 9.70
C LEU A 86 6.69 18.27 9.49
N ARG A 87 7.30 17.12 9.69
CA ARG A 87 6.67 15.81 9.52
C ARG A 87 5.99 15.66 8.17
N GLU A 88 6.75 15.87 7.12
CA GLU A 88 6.26 15.65 5.75
C GLU A 88 6.17 14.16 5.46
N PRO A 89 5.06 13.67 4.87
CA PRO A 89 4.95 12.27 4.48
C PRO A 89 6.05 11.86 3.49
N VAL A 90 6.65 10.70 3.72
CA VAL A 90 7.61 10.13 2.77
C VAL A 90 6.92 9.78 1.44
N ILE A 91 5.67 9.27 1.53
CA ILE A 91 4.86 9.05 0.34
C ILE A 91 4.27 10.38 -0.12
N SER A 92 4.70 10.84 -1.29
CA SER A 92 4.18 12.08 -1.88
C SER A 92 2.86 11.87 -2.60
N LYS A 93 2.71 10.75 -3.31
CA LYS A 93 1.50 10.44 -4.07
C LYS A 93 1.27 8.94 -4.20
N LEU A 94 -0.01 8.58 -4.22
CA LEU A 94 -0.51 7.23 -4.45
C LEU A 94 -1.55 7.32 -5.58
N GLU A 95 -1.28 6.71 -6.71
CA GLU A 95 -2.14 6.77 -7.88
C GLU A 95 -2.62 5.39 -8.31
N ARG A 96 -3.93 5.20 -8.34
CA ARG A 96 -4.55 3.98 -8.84
C ARG A 96 -4.50 3.97 -10.37
N ILE A 97 -3.93 2.95 -10.99
CA ILE A 97 -3.81 2.82 -12.44
C ILE A 97 -4.86 1.87 -13.00
N SER A 98 -4.78 0.58 -12.68
CA SER A 98 -5.77 -0.40 -13.08
C SER A 98 -7.01 -0.29 -12.20
N LYS A 99 -8.20 -0.27 -12.81
CA LYS A 99 -9.48 -0.12 -12.10
C LYS A 99 -10.40 -1.27 -12.52
N PRO A 100 -11.43 -1.62 -11.72
CA PRO A 100 -12.36 -2.69 -12.07
C PRO A 100 -12.99 -2.53 -13.46
N GLY A 101 -13.30 -1.30 -13.88
CA GLY A 101 -13.87 -1.01 -15.20
C GLY A 101 -12.85 -0.80 -16.31
N LEU A 102 -11.56 -0.66 -15.99
CA LEU A 102 -10.49 -0.41 -16.96
C LEU A 102 -9.19 -1.03 -16.45
N ARG A 103 -8.91 -2.26 -16.86
CA ARG A 103 -7.68 -2.95 -16.50
C ARG A 103 -6.53 -2.51 -17.39
N VAL A 104 -5.36 -2.27 -16.79
CA VAL A 104 -4.15 -1.83 -17.48
C VAL A 104 -3.06 -2.87 -17.30
N TYR A 105 -2.52 -3.37 -18.43
CA TYR A 105 -1.47 -4.39 -18.45
C TYR A 105 -0.24 -3.88 -19.17
N ALA A 106 0.90 -4.42 -18.84
CA ALA A 106 2.14 -4.19 -19.56
C ALA A 106 2.95 -5.49 -19.65
N ASN A 107 3.64 -5.68 -20.77
CA ASN A 107 4.58 -6.78 -20.89
C ASN A 107 5.93 -6.40 -20.29
N SER A 108 6.83 -7.38 -20.15
CA SER A 108 8.15 -7.19 -19.51
C SER A 108 9.04 -6.13 -20.18
N LYS A 109 8.83 -5.88 -21.48
CA LYS A 109 9.61 -4.90 -22.24
C LYS A 109 9.09 -3.47 -22.09
N ASN A 110 7.82 -3.30 -21.71
CA ASN A 110 7.12 -2.01 -21.66
C ASN A 110 6.64 -1.68 -20.24
N LEU A 111 7.31 -2.19 -19.20
CA LEU A 111 6.96 -1.86 -17.83
C LEU A 111 7.21 -0.37 -17.56
N PRO A 112 6.28 0.31 -16.87
CA PRO A 112 6.40 1.73 -16.61
C PRO A 112 7.54 2.02 -15.64
N LYS A 113 8.15 3.19 -15.83
CA LYS A 113 9.06 3.79 -14.85
C LYS A 113 8.31 4.93 -14.16
N VAL A 114 8.44 5.03 -12.85
CA VAL A 114 7.80 6.08 -12.07
C VAL A 114 8.86 7.06 -11.62
N LEU A 115 8.78 8.31 -12.10
CA LEU A 115 9.74 9.40 -11.79
C LEU A 115 11.21 8.96 -11.92
N ASP A 116 11.58 8.36 -13.05
CA ASP A 116 12.94 7.84 -13.30
C ASP A 116 13.45 6.93 -12.18
N ASP A 117 12.61 5.99 -11.74
CA ASP A 117 12.88 5.01 -10.67
C ASP A 117 12.98 5.61 -9.26
N LEU A 118 12.59 6.87 -9.05
CA LEU A 118 12.41 7.43 -7.70
C LEU A 118 11.15 6.91 -7.01
N GLY A 119 10.15 6.54 -7.80
CA GLY A 119 8.94 5.88 -7.34
C GLY A 119 8.88 4.43 -7.80
N ILE A 120 7.80 3.76 -7.45
CA ILE A 120 7.54 2.36 -7.83
C ILE A 120 6.17 2.22 -8.48
N ALA A 121 6.06 1.23 -9.37
CA ALA A 121 4.79 0.68 -9.79
C ALA A 121 4.61 -0.69 -9.13
N ILE A 122 3.43 -0.94 -8.58
CA ILE A 122 3.09 -2.27 -8.05
C ILE A 122 2.38 -3.04 -9.15
N ILE A 123 2.94 -4.20 -9.50
CA ILE A 123 2.49 -5.03 -10.61
C ILE A 123 1.99 -6.37 -10.09
N SER A 124 0.83 -6.81 -10.55
CA SER A 124 0.32 -8.15 -10.29
C SER A 124 0.74 -9.08 -11.42
N THR A 125 1.59 -10.04 -11.11
CA THR A 125 2.14 -10.98 -12.09
C THR A 125 1.73 -12.41 -11.78
N SER A 126 2.04 -13.34 -12.69
CA SER A 126 1.83 -14.77 -12.48
C SER A 126 2.63 -15.33 -11.29
N LYS A 127 3.70 -14.65 -10.90
CA LYS A 127 4.54 -15.03 -9.74
C LYS A 127 4.25 -14.20 -8.48
N GLY A 128 3.12 -13.49 -8.46
CA GLY A 128 2.70 -12.69 -7.33
C GLY A 128 2.77 -11.18 -7.57
N VAL A 129 2.51 -10.42 -6.53
CA VAL A 129 2.54 -8.96 -6.54
C VAL A 129 3.97 -8.49 -6.27
N MET A 130 4.49 -7.63 -7.12
CA MET A 130 5.87 -7.14 -7.04
C MET A 130 6.02 -5.74 -7.61
N THR A 131 7.19 -5.15 -7.47
CA THR A 131 7.50 -3.86 -8.09
C THR A 131 7.81 -4.03 -9.57
N ASN A 132 7.74 -2.92 -10.33
CA ASN A 132 8.16 -2.88 -11.72
C ASN A 132 9.61 -3.31 -11.92
N ILE A 133 10.49 -2.92 -11.00
CA ILE A 133 11.92 -3.28 -11.05
C ILE A 133 12.09 -4.80 -10.91
N LYS A 134 11.41 -5.39 -9.93
CA LYS A 134 11.46 -6.83 -9.71
C LYS A 134 10.89 -7.62 -10.88
N ALA A 135 9.76 -7.17 -11.45
CA ALA A 135 9.15 -7.79 -12.62
C ALA A 135 10.06 -7.72 -13.84
N GLN A 136 10.74 -6.61 -14.03
CA GLN A 136 11.73 -6.45 -15.10
C GLN A 136 12.91 -7.42 -14.95
N GLU A 137 13.44 -7.56 -13.74
CA GLU A 137 14.52 -8.51 -13.45
C GLU A 137 14.11 -9.95 -13.75
N LEU A 138 12.86 -10.31 -13.47
CA LEU A 138 12.34 -11.64 -13.75
C LEU A 138 11.89 -11.81 -15.20
N GLY A 139 11.85 -10.73 -15.98
CA GLY A 139 11.44 -10.78 -17.38
C GLY A 139 9.95 -11.08 -17.56
N ILE A 140 9.10 -10.68 -16.63
CA ILE A 140 7.65 -10.92 -16.66
C ILE A 140 6.88 -9.61 -16.62
N GLY A 141 5.73 -9.59 -17.28
CA GLY A 141 4.78 -8.49 -17.21
C GLY A 141 3.57 -8.84 -16.37
N GLY A 142 2.61 -7.93 -16.31
CA GLY A 142 1.39 -8.15 -15.56
C GLY A 142 0.47 -6.94 -15.53
N GLU A 143 -0.49 -6.95 -14.63
CA GLU A 143 -1.43 -5.85 -14.40
C GLU A 143 -0.78 -4.77 -13.55
N ILE A 144 -0.82 -3.54 -14.04
CA ILE A 144 -0.31 -2.38 -13.31
C ILE A 144 -1.36 -1.92 -12.31
N LEU A 145 -1.12 -2.15 -11.02
CA LEU A 145 -2.09 -1.84 -9.97
C LEU A 145 -2.08 -0.36 -9.60
N CYS A 146 -0.93 0.18 -9.26
CA CYS A 146 -0.80 1.58 -8.82
C CYS A 146 0.63 2.07 -8.96
N TYR A 147 0.78 3.40 -8.88
CA TYR A 147 2.07 4.08 -8.75
C TYR A 147 2.17 4.71 -7.37
N ILE A 148 3.37 4.68 -6.79
CA ILE A 148 3.69 5.27 -5.48
C ILE A 148 5.03 5.99 -5.58
N TRP A 149 5.03 7.24 -5.15
CA TRP A 149 6.27 8.02 -5.06
C TRP A 149 6.26 9.03 -3.93
#